data_7559f15f9550d8a269f042fec06fcaad
#
_entry.id   7559f15f9550d8a269f042fec06fcaad
#
_cell.length_a   1.000
_cell.length_b   1.000
_cell.length_c   1.000
_cell.angle_alpha   90.00
_cell.angle_beta   90.00
_cell.angle_gamma   90.00
#
_symmetry.space_group_name_H-M   'P 1'
#
loop_
_entity.id
_entity.type
_entity.pdbx_description
1 polymer ?
#
loop_
_entity_poly.entity_id
_entity_poly.type
_entity_poly.pdbx_seq_one_letter_code
_entity_poly.pdbx_strand_id
1 'polypeptide(L)'
;MSQKHKSNKTLLSPDEKLWRRISFKFGKDEDKWDMAWNSSKIYSFFVEKEKLKLDNKESKQLKSKIDEILAHSKKKRQWFLHTQNNEYILRKPKEINEIESNIRDWRYFFNTYSPTEEISLTGHLPSKENKKYKLIEDVWFAIIANEKLPKNFSLSKSEYIVNWKTYDLVKDAKKFASICSGLRFRDSLPSIALLLIKSKRINATELLDLRLNHLRTNNSSPFGRNYDSRLSDIAERIPDVNAEHALKEGRTDLRHLPFVTIDPKTAKDFDDAVCLIEEDGKRTLWVAIADVAHYIKPETLLDDEARARATSVYLPHAVLPMLPSRLSDNLCSLRAKVPRLAMTVSMQIENDCTIGKVAAFESIIEVQENLSYEDALDNPKFQNMMDLAEELRRNEIRLNLNSAELRPRVLSLIHI
;
A
#
# COMPACT_ATOMS: atom_id res chain seq x y z
N MET A 1 43.45 21.51 -26.27
CA MET A 1 42.88 22.82 -25.87
C MET A 1 42.17 22.63 -24.53
N SER A 2 42.82 23.13 -23.49
CA SER A 2 42.42 23.00 -22.09
C SER A 2 41.36 24.06 -21.78
N GLN A 3 40.08 23.65 -21.62
CA GLN A 3 39.10 24.56 -21.07
C GLN A 3 39.20 24.57 -19.53
N LYS A 4 39.75 25.67 -19.04
CA LYS A 4 39.72 26.01 -17.62
C LYS A 4 38.27 26.13 -17.15
N HIS A 5 37.79 25.18 -16.33
CA HIS A 5 36.57 25.33 -15.58
C HIS A 5 36.67 26.56 -14.66
N LYS A 6 36.01 27.63 -15.02
CA LYS A 6 35.72 28.75 -14.11
C LYS A 6 34.85 28.21 -12.99
N SER A 7 35.41 28.12 -11.78
CA SER A 7 34.64 27.86 -10.57
C SER A 7 33.60 28.97 -10.38
N ASN A 8 32.35 28.70 -10.64
CA ASN A 8 31.25 29.54 -10.19
C ASN A 8 31.32 29.61 -8.65
N LYS A 9 31.91 30.67 -8.12
CA LYS A 9 31.79 31.02 -6.71
C LYS A 9 30.30 31.27 -6.45
N THR A 10 29.59 30.25 -5.95
CA THR A 10 28.22 30.39 -5.50
C THR A 10 28.21 31.44 -4.40
N LEU A 11 27.60 32.60 -4.65
CA LEU A 11 27.42 33.65 -3.66
C LEU A 11 26.59 33.07 -2.48
N LEU A 12 27.22 33.04 -1.30
CA LEU A 12 26.60 32.59 -0.08
C LEU A 12 25.39 33.49 0.26
N SER A 13 24.29 32.89 0.70
CA SER A 13 23.15 33.65 1.22
C SER A 13 23.55 34.47 2.46
N PRO A 14 22.82 35.54 2.80
CA PRO A 14 23.06 36.30 4.03
C PRO A 14 23.12 35.44 5.27
N ASP A 15 22.21 34.43 5.37
CA ASP A 15 22.13 33.50 6.49
C ASP A 15 23.35 32.57 6.55
N GLU A 16 23.83 32.10 5.40
CA GLU A 16 25.07 31.30 5.32
C GLU A 16 26.31 32.13 5.75
N LYS A 17 26.36 33.40 5.39
CA LYS A 17 27.43 34.28 5.80
C LYS A 17 27.42 34.52 7.31
N LEU A 18 26.25 34.78 7.88
CA LEU A 18 26.09 34.97 9.30
C LEU A 18 26.44 33.68 10.07
N TRP A 19 25.94 32.53 9.61
CA TRP A 19 26.20 31.24 10.25
C TRP A 19 27.70 30.88 10.21
N ARG A 20 28.39 31.12 9.08
CA ARG A 20 29.84 30.92 9.00
C ARG A 20 30.63 31.81 9.95
N ARG A 21 30.18 33.03 10.17
CA ARG A 21 30.79 33.92 11.18
C ARG A 21 30.58 33.38 12.59
N ILE A 22 29.37 32.95 12.91
CA ILE A 22 29.03 32.33 14.20
C ILE A 22 29.90 31.09 14.41
N SER A 23 29.86 30.13 13.47
CA SER A 23 30.57 28.86 13.59
C SER A 23 32.11 29.03 13.66
N PHE A 24 32.66 30.02 12.96
CA PHE A 24 34.09 30.32 13.04
C PHE A 24 34.51 30.75 14.46
N LYS A 25 33.63 31.45 15.20
CA LYS A 25 33.93 31.85 16.59
C LYS A 25 33.90 30.68 17.54
N PHE A 26 33.02 29.70 17.28
CA PHE A 26 32.99 28.43 18.03
C PHE A 26 34.23 27.57 17.77
N GLY A 27 34.82 27.65 16.58
CA GLY A 27 35.93 26.79 16.13
C GLY A 27 37.22 26.88 16.92
N LYS A 28 37.36 27.87 17.81
CA LYS A 28 38.51 28.05 18.67
C LYS A 28 38.37 27.47 20.08
N ASP A 29 37.15 27.07 20.47
CA ASP A 29 36.85 26.55 21.81
C ASP A 29 36.32 25.12 21.66
N GLU A 30 37.21 24.11 21.72
CA GLU A 30 36.88 22.70 21.47
C GLU A 30 35.79 22.16 22.41
N ASP A 31 35.76 22.59 23.64
CA ASP A 31 34.80 22.14 24.66
C ASP A 31 33.35 22.59 24.38
N LYS A 32 33.13 23.53 23.45
CA LYS A 32 31.79 24.07 23.17
C LYS A 32 31.03 23.32 22.06
N TRP A 33 31.71 22.50 21.30
CA TRP A 33 31.06 21.74 20.20
C TRP A 33 30.14 20.66 20.68
N ASP A 34 30.39 20.10 21.84
CA ASP A 34 29.59 19.01 22.39
C ASP A 34 28.49 19.51 23.36
N MET A 35 28.40 20.83 23.57
CA MET A 35 27.39 21.45 24.43
C MET A 35 26.07 21.66 23.68
N ALA A 36 24.97 21.60 24.45
CA ALA A 36 23.65 21.96 23.94
C ALA A 36 23.43 23.49 23.99
N TRP A 37 23.04 24.03 22.84
CA TRP A 37 22.85 25.46 22.63
C TRP A 37 21.42 25.79 22.27
N ASN A 38 20.89 26.90 22.81
CA ASN A 38 19.67 27.53 22.29
C ASN A 38 20.01 28.86 21.62
N SER A 39 19.02 29.47 20.96
CA SER A 39 19.22 30.71 20.23
C SER A 39 19.78 31.85 21.09
N SER A 40 19.33 31.95 22.34
CA SER A 40 19.78 32.98 23.27
C SER A 40 21.23 32.81 23.69
N LYS A 41 21.64 31.57 23.97
CA LYS A 41 23.06 31.25 24.26
C LYS A 41 23.95 31.52 23.04
N ILE A 42 23.51 31.12 21.83
CA ILE A 42 24.25 31.39 20.59
C ILE A 42 24.39 32.89 20.37
N TYR A 43 23.31 33.65 20.54
CA TYR A 43 23.35 35.12 20.42
C TYR A 43 24.32 35.74 21.40
N SER A 44 24.22 35.45 22.70
CA SER A 44 25.10 36.01 23.73
C SER A 44 26.58 35.70 23.47
N PHE A 45 26.89 34.46 23.13
CA PHE A 45 28.23 34.02 22.78
C PHE A 45 28.80 34.79 21.57
N PHE A 46 27.98 34.92 20.50
CA PHE A 46 28.42 35.59 19.28
C PHE A 46 28.68 37.08 19.49
N VAL A 47 27.77 37.78 20.23
CA VAL A 47 27.92 39.19 20.55
C VAL A 47 29.17 39.44 21.40
N GLU A 48 29.42 38.61 22.43
CA GLU A 48 30.60 38.67 23.28
C GLU A 48 31.89 38.45 22.46
N LYS A 49 31.97 37.41 21.66
CA LYS A 49 33.18 37.06 20.89
C LYS A 49 33.49 38.04 19.75
N GLU A 50 32.47 38.65 19.16
CA GLU A 50 32.65 39.71 18.15
C GLU A 50 32.78 41.10 18.79
N LYS A 51 32.63 41.24 20.10
CA LYS A 51 32.63 42.53 20.82
C LYS A 51 31.69 43.55 20.19
N LEU A 52 30.49 43.10 19.80
CA LEU A 52 29.51 43.94 19.16
C LEU A 52 28.85 44.90 20.18
N LYS A 53 28.83 46.18 19.83
CA LYS A 53 28.06 47.19 20.55
C LYS A 53 26.77 47.41 19.75
N LEU A 54 25.69 46.75 20.13
CA LEU A 54 24.41 46.78 19.42
C LEU A 54 23.41 47.63 20.21
N ASP A 55 22.64 48.42 19.50
CA ASP A 55 21.47 49.04 20.07
C ASP A 55 20.31 48.02 20.26
N ASN A 56 19.21 48.45 20.90
CA ASN A 56 18.06 47.58 21.18
C ASN A 56 17.41 47.03 19.89
N LYS A 57 17.44 47.78 18.80
CA LYS A 57 16.84 47.39 17.52
C LYS A 57 17.74 46.37 16.79
N GLU A 58 19.04 46.62 16.73
CA GLU A 58 20.02 45.73 16.16
C GLU A 58 20.11 44.40 16.91
N SER A 59 20.03 44.45 18.24
CA SER A 59 19.97 43.27 19.14
C SER A 59 18.78 42.38 18.80
N LYS A 60 17.58 42.96 18.70
CA LYS A 60 16.38 42.23 18.30
C LYS A 60 16.49 41.63 16.89
N GLN A 61 17.02 42.38 15.93
CA GLN A 61 17.19 41.90 14.55
C GLN A 61 18.18 40.75 14.46
N LEU A 62 19.31 40.81 15.15
CA LEU A 62 20.30 39.74 15.15
C LEU A 62 19.74 38.48 15.81
N LYS A 63 19.05 38.63 16.93
CA LYS A 63 18.41 37.50 17.63
C LYS A 63 17.34 36.83 16.76
N SER A 64 16.48 37.63 16.12
CA SER A 64 15.48 37.13 15.18
C SER A 64 16.10 36.37 14.01
N LYS A 65 17.22 36.83 13.45
CA LYS A 65 17.94 36.14 12.39
C LYS A 65 18.54 34.80 12.86
N ILE A 66 19.06 34.75 14.08
CA ILE A 66 19.58 33.50 14.66
C ILE A 66 18.43 32.53 14.86
N ASP A 67 17.28 32.95 15.39
CA ASP A 67 16.07 32.15 15.53
C ASP A 67 15.59 31.62 14.16
N GLU A 68 15.60 32.47 13.13
CA GLU A 68 15.22 32.12 11.78
C GLU A 68 16.15 31.07 11.16
N ILE A 69 17.47 31.23 11.34
CA ILE A 69 18.46 30.24 10.90
C ILE A 69 18.22 28.91 11.60
N LEU A 70 17.96 28.91 12.89
CA LEU A 70 17.69 27.72 13.69
C LEU A 70 16.36 27.08 13.33
N ALA A 71 15.32 27.86 13.06
CA ALA A 71 13.97 27.35 12.80
C ALA A 71 13.74 26.94 11.34
N HIS A 72 14.19 27.72 10.36
CA HIS A 72 13.75 27.64 8.97
C HIS A 72 14.85 27.37 7.94
N SER A 73 16.13 27.38 8.31
CA SER A 73 17.20 27.16 7.37
C SER A 73 17.10 25.82 6.68
N LYS A 74 17.11 25.78 5.35
CA LYS A 74 17.23 24.55 4.54
C LYS A 74 18.49 23.74 4.89
N LYS A 75 19.53 24.40 5.41
CA LYS A 75 20.79 23.79 5.85
C LYS A 75 20.82 23.49 7.36
N LYS A 76 19.75 23.72 8.09
CA LYS A 76 19.66 23.51 9.54
C LYS A 76 20.29 22.19 10.00
N ARG A 77 19.94 21.08 9.30
CA ARG A 77 20.42 19.74 9.65
C ARG A 77 21.88 19.47 9.25
N GLN A 78 22.47 20.31 8.45
CA GLN A 78 23.90 20.22 8.08
C GLN A 78 24.79 20.86 9.13
N TRP A 79 24.32 21.93 9.76
CA TRP A 79 25.11 22.72 10.67
C TRP A 79 25.00 22.31 12.13
N PHE A 80 23.85 21.72 12.52
CA PHE A 80 23.61 21.30 13.89
C PHE A 80 22.65 20.12 14.00
N LEU A 81 22.73 19.44 15.14
CA LEU A 81 21.80 18.39 15.56
C LEU A 81 20.76 19.01 16.49
N HIS A 82 19.49 18.76 16.20
CA HIS A 82 18.41 19.17 17.08
C HIS A 82 18.21 18.12 18.20
N THR A 83 18.21 18.53 19.44
CA THR A 83 17.89 17.70 20.60
C THR A 83 16.39 17.78 20.91
N GLN A 84 15.91 16.94 21.82
CA GLN A 84 14.48 16.88 22.18
C GLN A 84 13.95 18.17 22.85
N ASN A 85 14.81 19.01 23.43
CA ASN A 85 14.44 20.16 24.24
C ASN A 85 14.58 21.52 23.54
N ASN A 86 14.41 21.59 22.21
CA ASN A 86 14.70 22.81 21.43
C ASN A 86 16.13 23.37 21.61
N GLU A 87 17.05 22.49 21.90
CA GLU A 87 18.46 22.78 21.94
C GLU A 87 19.17 22.17 20.71
N TYR A 88 20.36 22.68 20.43
CA TYR A 88 21.11 22.35 19.24
C TYR A 88 22.55 22.03 19.61
N ILE A 89 23.08 20.92 19.09
CA ILE A 89 24.51 20.61 19.15
C ILE A 89 25.10 21.05 17.82
N LEU A 90 26.11 21.91 17.86
CA LEU A 90 26.76 22.46 16.67
C LEU A 90 27.67 21.41 16.05
N ARG A 91 27.63 21.28 14.72
CA ARG A 91 28.56 20.41 14.01
C ARG A 91 29.90 21.08 13.78
N LYS A 92 30.97 20.34 13.96
CA LYS A 92 32.34 20.82 13.69
C LYS A 92 32.48 21.20 12.22
N PRO A 93 33.29 22.24 11.87
CA PRO A 93 33.46 22.66 10.48
C PRO A 93 33.87 21.52 9.54
N LYS A 94 34.68 20.58 10.02
CA LYS A 94 35.08 19.38 9.26
C LYS A 94 33.88 18.53 8.88
N GLU A 95 32.98 18.24 9.81
CA GLU A 95 31.72 17.47 9.58
C GLU A 95 30.82 18.18 8.56
N ILE A 96 30.69 19.52 8.69
CA ILE A 96 29.86 20.31 7.76
C ILE A 96 30.43 20.22 6.34
N ASN A 97 31.75 20.36 6.20
CA ASN A 97 32.42 20.27 4.90
C ASN A 97 32.24 18.88 4.26
N GLU A 98 32.34 17.83 5.05
CA GLU A 98 32.12 16.45 4.58
C GLU A 98 30.65 16.24 4.13
N ILE A 99 29.68 16.70 4.91
CA ILE A 99 28.27 16.64 4.54
C ILE A 99 28.00 17.41 3.25
N GLU A 100 28.56 18.63 3.12
CA GLU A 100 28.39 19.44 1.91
C GLU A 100 29.06 18.83 0.69
N SER A 101 30.24 18.18 0.87
CA SER A 101 30.92 17.46 -0.20
C SER A 101 30.08 16.28 -0.67
N ASN A 102 29.56 15.44 0.26
CA ASN A 102 28.72 14.31 -0.05
C ASN A 102 27.43 14.72 -0.78
N ILE A 103 26.81 15.83 -0.37
CA ILE A 103 25.62 16.36 -1.06
C ILE A 103 25.97 16.81 -2.49
N ARG A 104 27.12 17.44 -2.69
CA ARG A 104 27.57 17.81 -4.05
C ARG A 104 27.81 16.61 -4.92
N ASP A 105 28.46 15.57 -4.39
CA ASP A 105 28.76 14.34 -5.13
C ASP A 105 27.50 13.60 -5.55
N TRP A 106 26.48 13.53 -4.68
CA TRP A 106 25.18 12.98 -5.02
C TRP A 106 24.44 13.81 -6.07
N ARG A 107 24.42 15.14 -5.93
CA ARG A 107 23.79 16.02 -6.92
C ARG A 107 24.50 15.95 -8.26
N TYR A 108 25.82 15.87 -8.26
CA TYR A 108 26.59 15.67 -9.48
C TYR A 108 26.21 14.36 -10.14
N PHE A 109 26.18 13.27 -9.38
CA PHE A 109 25.76 11.97 -9.87
C PHE A 109 24.35 11.99 -10.51
N PHE A 110 23.34 12.50 -9.81
CA PHE A 110 21.98 12.55 -10.33
C PHE A 110 21.78 13.49 -11.54
N ASN A 111 22.64 14.52 -11.68
CA ASN A 111 22.53 15.48 -12.77
C ASN A 111 23.34 15.08 -14.01
N THR A 112 24.43 14.34 -13.83
CA THR A 112 25.35 13.98 -14.92
C THR A 112 25.12 12.57 -15.44
N TYR A 113 24.52 11.72 -14.63
CA TYR A 113 24.21 10.37 -15.05
C TYR A 113 23.06 10.37 -16.06
N SER A 114 23.35 9.85 -17.24
CA SER A 114 22.33 9.55 -18.26
C SER A 114 22.11 8.04 -18.28
N PRO A 115 20.86 7.54 -18.11
CA PRO A 115 20.61 6.12 -18.20
C PRO A 115 21.02 5.63 -19.59
N THR A 116 21.85 4.58 -19.63
CA THR A 116 22.21 3.92 -20.88
C THR A 116 21.04 3.09 -21.37
N GLU A 117 21.01 2.76 -22.66
CA GLU A 117 20.03 1.80 -23.21
C GLU A 117 20.06 0.47 -22.46
N GLU A 118 21.23 0.07 -21.97
CA GLU A 118 21.43 -1.13 -21.17
C GLU A 118 20.58 -1.16 -19.91
N ILE A 119 20.46 -0.03 -19.17
CA ILE A 119 19.58 0.05 -17.99
C ILE A 119 18.12 -0.01 -18.38
N SER A 120 17.73 0.65 -19.47
CA SER A 120 16.33 0.65 -19.92
C SER A 120 15.87 -0.71 -20.44
N LEU A 121 16.78 -1.51 -21.01
CA LEU A 121 16.48 -2.81 -21.63
C LEU A 121 16.72 -3.98 -20.68
N THR A 122 17.82 -3.99 -19.93
CA THR A 122 18.24 -5.14 -19.12
C THR A 122 18.04 -4.95 -17.62
N GLY A 123 17.90 -3.71 -17.15
CA GLY A 123 17.89 -3.38 -15.73
C GLY A 123 19.24 -3.53 -15.04
N HIS A 124 20.31 -3.80 -15.78
CA HIS A 124 21.67 -3.91 -15.24
C HIS A 124 22.32 -2.54 -15.14
N LEU A 125 23.00 -2.30 -14.03
CA LEU A 125 23.72 -1.06 -13.79
C LEU A 125 25.15 -1.16 -14.31
N PRO A 126 25.71 -0.07 -14.91
CA PRO A 126 27.08 -0.07 -15.40
C PRO A 126 28.09 -0.42 -14.29
N SER A 127 29.06 -1.27 -14.59
CA SER A 127 30.03 -1.77 -13.61
C SER A 127 30.87 -0.68 -12.92
N LYS A 128 31.14 0.43 -13.60
CA LYS A 128 31.91 1.57 -13.06
C LYS A 128 31.18 2.32 -11.94
N GLU A 129 29.86 2.26 -11.94
CA GLU A 129 29.00 2.97 -10.99
C GLU A 129 28.31 2.01 -9.98
N ASN A 130 28.67 0.73 -10.01
CA ASN A 130 27.97 -0.31 -9.28
C ASN A 130 27.75 0.00 -7.79
N LYS A 131 28.74 0.57 -7.09
CA LYS A 131 28.60 0.92 -5.67
C LYS A 131 27.55 1.98 -5.42
N LYS A 132 27.49 3.03 -6.24
CA LYS A 132 26.49 4.10 -6.12
C LYS A 132 25.10 3.60 -6.45
N TYR A 133 25.00 2.76 -7.47
CA TYR A 133 23.74 2.17 -7.86
C TYR A 133 23.19 1.20 -6.82
N LYS A 134 24.04 0.36 -6.23
CA LYS A 134 23.63 -0.53 -5.16
C LYS A 134 23.01 0.25 -4.00
N LEU A 135 23.60 1.37 -3.62
CA LEU A 135 23.04 2.24 -2.60
C LEU A 135 21.70 2.86 -3.03
N ILE A 136 21.55 3.24 -4.29
CA ILE A 136 20.27 3.73 -4.81
C ILE A 136 19.22 2.64 -4.83
N GLU A 137 19.57 1.44 -5.23
CA GLU A 137 18.67 0.28 -5.17
C GLU A 137 18.22 0.00 -3.75
N ASP A 138 19.11 0.08 -2.76
CA ASP A 138 18.76 -0.06 -1.35
C ASP A 138 17.79 1.04 -0.88
N VAL A 139 17.96 2.29 -1.35
CA VAL A 139 17.00 3.38 -1.10
C VAL A 139 15.66 3.09 -1.76
N TRP A 140 15.66 2.66 -3.01
CA TRP A 140 14.43 2.31 -3.71
C TRP A 140 13.70 1.16 -3.06
N PHE A 141 14.44 0.12 -2.65
CA PHE A 141 13.87 -1.01 -1.92
C PHE A 141 13.22 -0.56 -0.60
N ALA A 142 13.94 0.24 0.20
CA ALA A 142 13.40 0.78 1.45
C ALA A 142 12.16 1.67 1.22
N ILE A 143 12.10 2.44 0.14
CA ILE A 143 10.92 3.24 -0.23
C ILE A 143 9.72 2.32 -0.52
N ILE A 144 9.92 1.26 -1.30
CA ILE A 144 8.85 0.31 -1.65
C ILE A 144 8.40 -0.50 -0.45
N ALA A 145 9.34 -0.98 0.37
CA ALA A 145 9.06 -1.74 1.58
C ALA A 145 8.58 -0.87 2.75
N ASN A 146 8.61 0.47 2.59
CA ASN A 146 8.35 1.43 3.67
C ASN A 146 9.23 1.20 4.91
N GLU A 147 10.45 0.75 4.69
CA GLU A 147 11.43 0.52 5.72
C GLU A 147 12.21 1.80 6.05
N LYS A 148 12.84 1.81 7.23
CA LYS A 148 13.79 2.86 7.58
C LYS A 148 15.02 2.73 6.69
N LEU A 149 15.44 3.84 6.08
CA LEU A 149 16.69 3.86 5.32
C LEU A 149 17.87 3.41 6.20
N PRO A 150 18.83 2.66 5.62
CA PRO A 150 20.02 2.23 6.34
C PRO A 150 20.74 3.40 7.00
N LYS A 151 21.17 3.21 8.26
CA LYS A 151 21.85 4.27 9.02
C LYS A 151 23.18 4.69 8.39
N ASN A 152 23.84 3.80 7.66
CA ASN A 152 25.20 3.97 7.10
C ASN A 152 25.15 4.35 5.62
N PHE A 153 24.38 5.35 5.26
CA PHE A 153 24.32 5.87 3.91
C PHE A 153 25.46 6.85 3.68
N SER A 154 26.66 6.36 3.40
CA SER A 154 27.85 7.19 3.11
C SER A 154 28.51 6.79 1.79
N LEU A 155 28.78 7.79 0.94
CA LEU A 155 29.59 7.64 -0.28
C LEU A 155 31.10 7.73 -0.02
N SER A 156 31.50 8.23 1.13
CA SER A 156 32.90 8.40 1.49
C SER A 156 33.37 7.30 2.43
N LYS A 157 34.70 7.05 2.42
CA LYS A 157 35.35 6.16 3.39
C LYS A 157 35.36 6.71 4.83
N SER A 158 34.82 7.92 5.06
CA SER A 158 34.71 8.53 6.38
C SER A 158 33.49 7.97 7.12
N GLU A 159 33.64 7.72 8.41
CA GLU A 159 32.60 7.19 9.31
C GLU A 159 31.41 8.15 9.54
N TYR A 160 31.37 9.29 8.82
CA TYR A 160 30.34 10.30 8.95
C TYR A 160 29.14 9.97 8.09
N ILE A 161 28.11 9.54 8.79
CA ILE A 161 26.80 9.26 8.26
C ILE A 161 26.19 10.54 7.69
N VAL A 162 26.03 10.62 6.38
CA VAL A 162 25.09 11.58 5.81
C VAL A 162 23.71 11.16 6.28
N ASN A 163 23.27 11.76 7.36
CA ASN A 163 21.90 11.53 7.80
C ASN A 163 20.98 11.97 6.63
N TRP A 164 20.27 11.02 6.01
CA TRP A 164 19.34 11.27 4.92
C TRP A 164 18.36 12.42 5.21
N LYS A 165 18.15 12.74 6.50
CA LYS A 165 17.38 13.92 6.93
C LYS A 165 18.07 15.25 6.66
N THR A 166 19.37 15.28 6.39
CA THR A 166 20.11 16.50 6.04
C THR A 166 20.10 16.81 4.55
N TYR A 167 19.83 15.80 3.72
CA TYR A 167 19.68 15.91 2.29
C TYR A 167 18.46 15.09 1.85
N ASP A 168 17.62 15.63 0.98
CA ASP A 168 16.42 14.96 0.52
C ASP A 168 16.75 13.91 -0.56
N LEU A 169 17.53 12.91 -0.15
CA LEU A 169 17.98 11.82 -1.01
C LEU A 169 16.78 11.01 -1.54
N VAL A 170 15.74 10.84 -0.72
CA VAL A 170 14.51 10.14 -1.13
C VAL A 170 13.88 10.84 -2.33
N LYS A 171 13.77 12.17 -2.30
CA LYS A 171 13.22 12.96 -3.40
C LYS A 171 14.04 12.83 -4.68
N ASP A 172 15.36 12.94 -4.56
CA ASP A 172 16.24 12.85 -5.72
C ASP A 172 16.30 11.41 -6.25
N ALA A 173 16.32 10.40 -5.40
CA ALA A 173 16.22 8.99 -5.78
C ALA A 173 14.91 8.67 -6.52
N LYS A 174 13.78 9.22 -6.06
CA LYS A 174 12.48 9.10 -6.73
C LYS A 174 12.48 9.75 -8.12
N LYS A 175 13.02 10.97 -8.23
CA LYS A 175 13.16 11.68 -9.51
C LYS A 175 14.06 10.91 -10.47
N PHE A 176 15.18 10.41 -9.98
CA PHE A 176 16.11 9.61 -10.76
C PHE A 176 15.48 8.32 -11.28
N ALA A 177 14.68 7.62 -10.46
CA ALA A 177 13.94 6.44 -10.89
C ALA A 177 12.98 6.76 -12.06
N SER A 178 12.31 7.90 -12.03
CA SER A 178 11.42 8.33 -13.12
C SER A 178 12.19 8.57 -14.42
N ILE A 179 13.38 9.14 -14.33
CA ILE A 179 14.27 9.36 -15.50
C ILE A 179 14.76 8.02 -16.06
N CYS A 180 15.28 7.13 -15.20
CA CYS A 180 15.84 5.84 -15.60
C CYS A 180 14.79 4.88 -16.18
N SER A 181 13.56 4.91 -15.66
CA SER A 181 12.48 4.05 -16.15
C SER A 181 11.85 4.50 -17.46
N GLY A 182 12.10 5.75 -17.88
CA GLY A 182 11.41 6.38 -19.01
C GLY A 182 9.94 6.68 -18.76
N LEU A 183 9.44 6.45 -17.55
CA LEU A 183 8.04 6.65 -17.18
C LEU A 183 7.85 8.07 -16.61
N ARG A 184 6.87 8.80 -17.16
CA ARG A 184 6.51 10.16 -16.70
C ARG A 184 5.34 10.11 -15.72
N PHE A 185 5.49 9.41 -14.61
CA PHE A 185 4.48 9.40 -13.55
C PHE A 185 4.68 10.55 -12.57
N ARG A 186 3.57 11.12 -12.07
CA ARG A 186 3.60 12.03 -10.91
C ARG A 186 4.09 11.33 -9.67
N ASP A 187 3.68 10.07 -9.47
CA ASP A 187 4.18 9.18 -8.45
C ASP A 187 5.32 8.33 -9.04
N SER A 188 6.48 8.39 -8.41
CA SER A 188 7.66 7.63 -8.81
C SER A 188 7.68 6.18 -8.29
N LEU A 189 6.69 5.74 -7.50
CA LEU A 189 6.63 4.37 -7.00
C LEU A 189 6.55 3.32 -8.11
N PRO A 190 5.73 3.48 -9.18
CA PRO A 190 5.73 2.55 -10.31
C PRO A 190 7.08 2.48 -11.02
N SER A 191 7.77 3.63 -11.15
CA SER A 191 9.13 3.69 -11.74
C SER A 191 10.15 2.92 -10.91
N ILE A 192 10.12 3.08 -9.59
CA ILE A 192 10.98 2.36 -8.65
C ILE A 192 10.71 0.86 -8.73
N ALA A 193 9.44 0.47 -8.68
CA ALA A 193 9.02 -0.93 -8.77
C ALA A 193 9.54 -1.59 -10.06
N LEU A 194 9.35 -0.92 -11.20
CA LEU A 194 9.82 -1.41 -12.50
C LEU A 194 11.35 -1.59 -12.53
N LEU A 195 12.11 -0.64 -11.99
CA LEU A 195 13.58 -0.73 -11.96
C LEU A 195 14.06 -1.85 -11.05
N LEU A 196 13.46 -2.02 -9.88
CA LEU A 196 13.78 -3.12 -8.96
C LEU A 196 13.50 -4.50 -9.57
N ILE A 197 12.42 -4.63 -10.34
CA ILE A 197 12.10 -5.86 -11.09
C ILE A 197 13.11 -6.05 -12.23
N LYS A 198 13.39 -5.02 -13.05
CA LYS A 198 14.35 -5.09 -14.15
C LYS A 198 15.76 -5.42 -13.66
N SER A 199 16.19 -4.84 -12.53
CA SER A 199 17.48 -5.16 -11.91
C SER A 199 17.52 -6.52 -11.21
N LYS A 200 16.42 -7.29 -11.26
CA LYS A 200 16.27 -8.59 -10.57
C LYS A 200 16.49 -8.50 -9.05
N ARG A 201 16.33 -7.32 -8.48
CA ARG A 201 16.42 -7.09 -7.03
C ARG A 201 15.24 -7.75 -6.29
N ILE A 202 14.07 -7.70 -6.91
CA ILE A 202 12.84 -8.38 -6.47
C ILE A 202 12.10 -8.90 -7.69
N ASN A 203 11.29 -9.91 -7.51
CA ASN A 203 10.31 -10.32 -8.53
C ASN A 203 8.95 -9.64 -8.29
N ALA A 204 8.00 -9.82 -9.21
CA ALA A 204 6.69 -9.18 -9.12
C ALA A 204 5.88 -9.65 -7.89
N THR A 205 5.99 -10.94 -7.53
CA THR A 205 5.31 -11.50 -6.36
C THR A 205 5.87 -10.93 -5.07
N GLU A 206 7.21 -10.91 -4.93
CA GLU A 206 7.88 -10.29 -3.78
C GLU A 206 7.51 -8.81 -3.62
N LEU A 207 7.39 -8.07 -4.73
CA LEU A 207 6.94 -6.68 -4.70
C LEU A 207 5.53 -6.56 -4.12
N LEU A 208 4.61 -7.42 -4.56
CA LEU A 208 3.24 -7.44 -4.08
C LEU A 208 3.18 -7.82 -2.60
N ASP A 209 3.96 -8.81 -2.18
CA ASP A 209 4.06 -9.24 -0.78
C ASP A 209 4.60 -8.14 0.13
N LEU A 210 5.63 -7.40 -0.30
CA LEU A 210 6.15 -6.25 0.43
C LEU A 210 5.08 -5.18 0.63
N ARG A 211 4.30 -4.87 -0.41
CA ARG A 211 3.19 -3.89 -0.33
C ARG A 211 2.06 -4.40 0.55
N LEU A 212 1.72 -5.67 0.45
CA LEU A 212 0.72 -6.30 1.29
C LEU A 212 1.13 -6.30 2.77
N ASN A 213 2.38 -6.65 3.07
CA ASN A 213 2.92 -6.60 4.43
C ASN A 213 2.89 -5.18 4.99
N HIS A 214 3.18 -4.15 4.17
CA HIS A 214 3.06 -2.77 4.59
C HIS A 214 1.61 -2.41 4.95
N LEU A 215 0.63 -2.83 4.16
CA LEU A 215 -0.79 -2.65 4.49
C LEU A 215 -1.16 -3.39 5.77
N ARG A 216 -0.64 -4.60 5.98
CA ARG A 216 -0.87 -5.43 7.17
C ARG A 216 -0.25 -4.86 8.46
N THR A 217 0.86 -4.16 8.37
CA THR A 217 1.56 -3.57 9.52
C THR A 217 1.07 -2.17 9.88
N ASN A 218 0.31 -1.55 8.99
CA ASN A 218 -0.25 -0.23 9.23
C ASN A 218 -1.57 -0.35 10.00
N ASN A 219 -1.53 -0.13 11.32
CA ASN A 219 -2.69 -0.24 12.22
C ASN A 219 -3.89 0.65 11.84
N SER A 220 -3.73 1.57 10.91
CA SER A 220 -4.81 2.44 10.40
C SER A 220 -5.60 1.82 9.24
N SER A 221 -5.18 0.67 8.70
CA SER A 221 -5.87 -0.01 7.62
C SER A 221 -6.55 -1.29 8.11
N PRO A 222 -7.86 -1.43 8.02
CA PRO A 222 -8.57 -2.67 8.34
C PRO A 222 -8.13 -3.83 7.42
N PHE A 223 -7.67 -3.54 6.22
CA PHE A 223 -7.22 -4.53 5.23
C PHE A 223 -5.84 -5.14 5.53
N GLY A 224 -5.11 -4.60 6.51
CA GLY A 224 -3.71 -4.97 6.73
C GLY A 224 -3.47 -5.99 7.82
N ARG A 225 -4.44 -6.25 8.66
CA ARG A 225 -4.24 -7.16 9.80
C ARG A 225 -4.47 -8.62 9.39
N ASN A 226 -3.53 -9.50 9.72
CA ASN A 226 -3.88 -10.90 9.85
C ASN A 226 -5.01 -11.01 10.87
N TYR A 227 -5.89 -11.99 10.71
CA TYR A 227 -6.85 -12.27 11.77
C TYR A 227 -6.09 -12.48 13.07
N ASP A 228 -6.60 -11.89 14.15
CA ASP A 228 -6.19 -12.29 15.49
C ASP A 228 -6.39 -13.81 15.60
N SER A 229 -5.41 -14.53 16.12
CA SER A 229 -5.50 -15.99 16.30
C SER A 229 -6.76 -16.37 17.05
N ARG A 230 -7.22 -15.55 17.98
CA ARG A 230 -8.47 -15.73 18.71
C ARG A 230 -9.71 -15.78 17.80
N LEU A 231 -9.73 -14.96 16.73
CA LEU A 231 -10.86 -14.96 15.76
C LEU A 231 -10.87 -16.23 14.93
N SER A 232 -9.69 -16.72 14.53
CA SER A 232 -9.56 -18.01 13.88
C SER A 232 -10.01 -19.14 14.80
N ASP A 233 -9.59 -19.13 16.06
CA ASP A 233 -9.99 -20.13 17.07
C ASP A 233 -11.49 -20.11 17.34
N ILE A 234 -12.12 -18.92 17.38
CA ILE A 234 -13.58 -18.77 17.52
C ILE A 234 -14.27 -19.38 16.31
N ALA A 235 -13.82 -19.06 15.09
CA ALA A 235 -14.42 -19.56 13.86
C ALA A 235 -14.29 -21.09 13.75
N GLU A 236 -13.14 -21.67 14.11
CA GLU A 236 -12.94 -23.14 14.08
C GLU A 236 -13.83 -23.91 15.06
N ARG A 237 -14.28 -23.27 16.14
CA ARG A 237 -15.20 -23.88 17.10
C ARG A 237 -16.66 -23.86 16.66
N ILE A 238 -16.99 -23.12 15.58
CA ILE A 238 -18.35 -23.14 15.05
C ILE A 238 -18.61 -24.51 14.44
N PRO A 239 -19.69 -25.23 14.88
CA PRO A 239 -19.97 -26.59 14.42
C PRO A 239 -20.38 -26.60 12.95
N ASP A 240 -20.22 -27.73 12.31
CA ASP A 240 -20.80 -27.99 11.00
C ASP A 240 -22.32 -27.95 11.05
N VAL A 241 -22.92 -27.72 9.87
CA VAL A 241 -24.40 -27.68 9.74
C VAL A 241 -25.00 -29.02 10.12
N ASN A 242 -25.92 -28.99 11.11
CA ASN A 242 -26.76 -30.12 11.41
C ASN A 242 -28.14 -29.88 10.76
N ALA A 243 -28.40 -30.61 9.68
CA ALA A 243 -29.64 -30.44 8.90
C ALA A 243 -30.90 -30.72 9.72
N GLU A 244 -30.90 -31.78 10.55
CA GLU A 244 -32.06 -32.14 11.37
C GLU A 244 -32.35 -31.07 12.44
N HIS A 245 -31.32 -30.48 13.00
CA HIS A 245 -31.46 -29.39 13.96
C HIS A 245 -32.03 -28.13 13.28
N ALA A 246 -31.51 -27.78 12.12
CA ALA A 246 -31.96 -26.63 11.34
C ALA A 246 -33.45 -26.74 10.96
N LEU A 247 -33.91 -27.95 10.59
CA LEU A 247 -35.32 -28.19 10.29
C LEU A 247 -36.21 -28.08 11.54
N LYS A 248 -35.72 -28.52 12.70
CA LYS A 248 -36.46 -28.37 13.98
C LYS A 248 -36.55 -26.89 14.40
N GLU A 249 -35.60 -26.07 14.01
CA GLU A 249 -35.63 -24.61 14.21
C GLU A 249 -36.57 -23.88 13.24
N GLY A 250 -37.21 -24.58 12.30
CA GLY A 250 -38.21 -24.03 11.39
C GLY A 250 -37.69 -23.65 10.01
N ARG A 251 -36.48 -24.01 9.68
CA ARG A 251 -35.94 -23.75 8.32
C ARG A 251 -36.66 -24.65 7.30
N THR A 252 -36.88 -24.09 6.12
CA THR A 252 -37.50 -24.84 5.01
C THR A 252 -36.47 -25.77 4.36
N ASP A 253 -36.85 -27.05 4.16
CA ASP A 253 -36.00 -28.02 3.45
C ASP A 253 -36.09 -27.83 1.93
N LEU A 254 -35.06 -27.31 1.32
CA LEU A 254 -34.97 -27.14 -0.13
C LEU A 254 -33.83 -27.96 -0.76
N ARG A 255 -33.31 -28.96 -0.05
CA ARG A 255 -32.22 -29.82 -0.55
C ARG A 255 -32.61 -30.65 -1.78
N HIS A 256 -33.89 -30.82 -2.03
CA HIS A 256 -34.44 -31.53 -3.20
C HIS A 256 -34.39 -30.67 -4.48
N LEU A 257 -34.23 -29.34 -4.36
CA LEU A 257 -34.18 -28.44 -5.51
C LEU A 257 -32.78 -28.45 -6.14
N PRO A 258 -32.69 -28.39 -7.50
CA PRO A 258 -31.43 -28.47 -8.20
C PRO A 258 -30.66 -27.12 -8.23
N PHE A 259 -30.30 -26.61 -7.07
CA PHE A 259 -29.50 -25.41 -6.96
C PHE A 259 -28.10 -25.58 -7.58
N VAL A 260 -27.61 -24.55 -8.26
CA VAL A 260 -26.26 -24.44 -8.75
C VAL A 260 -25.65 -23.08 -8.37
N THR A 261 -24.34 -23.00 -8.19
CA THR A 261 -23.61 -21.73 -8.14
C THR A 261 -22.88 -21.50 -9.46
N ILE A 262 -22.67 -20.23 -9.86
CA ILE A 262 -22.01 -19.86 -11.11
C ILE A 262 -20.99 -18.77 -10.82
N ASP A 263 -19.71 -19.13 -10.72
CA ASP A 263 -18.65 -18.30 -10.18
C ASP A 263 -17.38 -18.36 -11.03
N PRO A 264 -16.35 -17.52 -10.75
CA PRO A 264 -15.03 -17.72 -11.34
C PRO A 264 -14.44 -19.10 -10.98
N LYS A 265 -13.77 -19.77 -11.92
CA LYS A 265 -13.18 -21.11 -11.73
C LYS A 265 -12.30 -21.27 -10.48
N THR A 266 -11.76 -20.16 -9.94
CA THR A 266 -10.90 -20.15 -8.74
C THR A 266 -11.64 -19.78 -7.47
N ALA A 267 -12.95 -19.53 -7.53
CA ALA A 267 -13.76 -19.20 -6.36
C ALA A 267 -13.80 -20.36 -5.37
N LYS A 268 -13.87 -20.00 -4.09
CA LYS A 268 -14.07 -20.93 -2.96
C LYS A 268 -15.19 -20.47 -2.06
N ASP A 269 -15.55 -19.22 -2.17
CA ASP A 269 -16.56 -18.46 -1.43
C ASP A 269 -17.80 -18.31 -2.31
N PHE A 270 -18.62 -19.36 -2.36
CA PHE A 270 -19.85 -19.38 -3.13
C PHE A 270 -20.96 -18.74 -2.30
N ASP A 271 -21.26 -17.48 -2.58
CA ASP A 271 -22.19 -16.70 -1.75
C ASP A 271 -23.63 -16.92 -2.15
N ASP A 272 -23.92 -17.17 -3.42
CA ASP A 272 -25.27 -17.34 -3.97
C ASP A 272 -25.42 -18.61 -4.81
N ALA A 273 -26.64 -19.15 -4.77
CA ALA A 273 -27.05 -20.27 -5.60
C ALA A 273 -28.41 -19.99 -6.22
N VAL A 274 -28.60 -20.48 -7.43
CA VAL A 274 -29.83 -20.26 -8.20
C VAL A 274 -30.46 -21.57 -8.66
N CYS A 275 -31.76 -21.56 -8.79
CA CYS A 275 -32.51 -22.66 -9.35
C CYS A 275 -33.76 -22.11 -10.05
N LEU A 276 -34.03 -22.57 -11.27
CA LEU A 276 -35.24 -22.26 -12.03
C LEU A 276 -36.07 -23.54 -12.17
N ILE A 277 -37.30 -23.50 -11.70
CA ILE A 277 -38.28 -24.58 -11.84
C ILE A 277 -39.39 -24.14 -12.78
N GLU A 278 -39.68 -24.97 -13.77
CA GLU A 278 -40.76 -24.77 -14.72
C GLU A 278 -41.73 -25.96 -14.60
N GLU A 279 -42.89 -25.70 -14.01
CA GLU A 279 -43.95 -26.72 -13.79
C GLU A 279 -45.30 -26.11 -14.14
N ASP A 280 -46.12 -26.86 -14.88
CA ASP A 280 -47.48 -26.49 -15.28
C ASP A 280 -47.60 -25.09 -15.93
N GLY A 281 -46.56 -24.70 -16.72
CA GLY A 281 -46.48 -23.41 -17.38
C GLY A 281 -46.17 -22.24 -16.43
N LYS A 282 -45.79 -22.50 -15.20
CA LYS A 282 -45.32 -21.51 -14.22
C LYS A 282 -43.82 -21.60 -14.05
N ARG A 283 -43.18 -20.47 -14.08
CA ARG A 283 -41.74 -20.33 -13.80
C ARG A 283 -41.54 -19.83 -12.39
N THR A 284 -40.73 -20.52 -11.58
CA THR A 284 -40.33 -20.06 -10.26
C THR A 284 -38.81 -20.01 -10.17
N LEU A 285 -38.31 -18.81 -9.98
CA LEU A 285 -36.89 -18.58 -9.75
C LEU A 285 -36.63 -18.59 -8.23
N TRP A 286 -35.64 -19.39 -7.82
CA TRP A 286 -35.17 -19.50 -6.45
C TRP A 286 -33.74 -18.94 -6.40
N VAL A 287 -33.51 -18.01 -5.48
CA VAL A 287 -32.18 -17.45 -5.20
C VAL A 287 -31.90 -17.69 -3.73
N ALA A 288 -30.85 -18.42 -3.44
CA ALA A 288 -30.40 -18.72 -2.09
C ALA A 288 -29.05 -18.01 -1.83
N ILE A 289 -28.99 -17.24 -0.75
CA ILE A 289 -27.77 -16.55 -0.30
C ILE A 289 -27.30 -17.23 0.98
N ALA A 290 -26.01 -17.46 1.14
CA ALA A 290 -25.43 -18.04 2.34
C ALA A 290 -25.84 -17.25 3.59
N ASP A 291 -26.35 -17.93 4.61
CA ASP A 291 -26.84 -17.29 5.84
C ASP A 291 -25.69 -16.98 6.79
N VAL A 292 -24.93 -15.94 6.46
CA VAL A 292 -23.79 -15.46 7.27
C VAL A 292 -24.25 -14.99 8.65
N ALA A 293 -25.45 -14.39 8.75
CA ALA A 293 -25.99 -13.86 10.00
C ALA A 293 -26.34 -14.96 11.03
N HIS A 294 -26.53 -16.21 10.57
CA HIS A 294 -26.65 -17.35 11.46
C HIS A 294 -25.36 -17.55 12.29
N TYR A 295 -24.21 -17.44 11.68
CA TYR A 295 -22.91 -17.73 12.29
C TYR A 295 -22.28 -16.53 12.99
N ILE A 296 -22.48 -15.32 12.44
CA ILE A 296 -21.91 -14.09 12.96
C ILE A 296 -23.03 -13.25 13.58
N LYS A 297 -23.12 -13.32 14.91
CA LYS A 297 -24.10 -12.54 15.63
C LYS A 297 -23.63 -11.12 15.86
N PRO A 298 -24.53 -10.12 15.85
CA PRO A 298 -24.20 -8.73 16.16
C PRO A 298 -23.44 -8.59 17.47
N GLU A 299 -22.53 -7.62 17.54
CA GLU A 299 -21.77 -7.26 18.73
C GLU A 299 -20.79 -8.36 19.23
N THR A 300 -20.47 -9.32 18.37
CA THR A 300 -19.41 -10.31 18.63
C THR A 300 -18.07 -9.85 18.05
N LEU A 301 -16.97 -10.44 18.53
CA LEU A 301 -15.62 -10.14 18.00
C LEU A 301 -15.52 -10.41 16.49
N LEU A 302 -16.25 -11.41 15.97
CA LEU A 302 -16.30 -11.69 14.52
C LEU A 302 -17.06 -10.60 13.78
N ASP A 303 -18.17 -10.09 14.32
CA ASP A 303 -18.94 -8.98 13.75
C ASP A 303 -18.12 -7.68 13.74
N ASP A 304 -17.44 -7.37 14.83
CA ASP A 304 -16.58 -6.17 14.93
C ASP A 304 -15.46 -6.20 13.90
N GLU A 305 -14.80 -7.35 13.72
CA GLU A 305 -13.74 -7.51 12.71
C GLU A 305 -14.30 -7.45 11.29
N ALA A 306 -15.43 -8.13 11.03
CA ALA A 306 -16.11 -8.09 9.73
C ALA A 306 -16.52 -6.66 9.37
N ARG A 307 -17.08 -5.92 10.32
CA ARG A 307 -17.45 -4.50 10.17
C ARG A 307 -16.24 -3.62 9.92
N ALA A 308 -15.13 -3.86 10.62
CA ALA A 308 -13.89 -3.10 10.42
C ALA A 308 -13.27 -3.37 9.03
N ARG A 309 -13.40 -4.59 8.50
CA ARG A 309 -12.93 -4.95 7.15
C ARG A 309 -13.87 -4.50 6.05
N ALA A 310 -15.16 -4.55 6.28
CA ALA A 310 -16.26 -4.17 5.39
C ALA A 310 -16.38 -4.97 4.08
N THR A 311 -15.30 -5.55 3.56
CA THR A 311 -15.28 -6.35 2.32
C THR A 311 -14.07 -7.27 2.28
N SER A 312 -14.11 -8.31 1.46
CA SER A 312 -12.92 -9.03 1.03
C SER A 312 -12.18 -8.25 -0.07
N VAL A 313 -10.85 -8.32 -0.10
CA VAL A 313 -10.03 -7.68 -1.14
C VAL A 313 -9.32 -8.75 -1.95
N TYR A 314 -9.62 -8.79 -3.24
CA TYR A 314 -9.04 -9.74 -4.18
C TYR A 314 -7.86 -9.09 -4.89
N LEU A 315 -6.65 -9.58 -4.59
CA LEU A 315 -5.41 -9.18 -5.25
C LEU A 315 -5.02 -10.24 -6.29
N PRO A 316 -4.21 -9.91 -7.31
CA PRO A 316 -3.80 -10.88 -8.32
C PRO A 316 -3.15 -12.16 -7.78
N HIS A 317 -2.56 -12.12 -6.59
CA HIS A 317 -1.78 -13.20 -5.99
C HIS A 317 -2.28 -13.64 -4.61
N ALA A 318 -3.23 -12.93 -4.01
CA ALA A 318 -3.73 -13.21 -2.68
C ALA A 318 -5.13 -12.65 -2.46
N VAL A 319 -5.85 -13.22 -1.53
CA VAL A 319 -7.13 -12.69 -1.04
C VAL A 319 -6.94 -12.24 0.41
N LEU A 320 -7.44 -11.05 0.73
CA LEU A 320 -7.61 -10.57 2.10
C LEU A 320 -9.08 -10.73 2.46
N PRO A 321 -9.48 -11.83 3.07
CA PRO A 321 -10.89 -12.14 3.27
C PRO A 321 -11.48 -11.26 4.38
N MET A 322 -12.77 -10.93 4.24
CA MET A 322 -13.54 -10.24 5.28
C MET A 322 -13.76 -11.12 6.50
N LEU A 323 -13.95 -12.43 6.28
CA LEU A 323 -14.23 -13.42 7.31
C LEU A 323 -13.13 -14.48 7.38
N PRO A 324 -12.92 -15.15 8.53
CA PRO A 324 -12.03 -16.31 8.61
C PRO A 324 -12.41 -17.40 7.60
N SER A 325 -11.44 -18.12 7.05
CA SER A 325 -11.64 -19.13 5.99
C SER A 325 -12.60 -20.28 6.41
N ARG A 326 -12.66 -20.59 7.69
CA ARG A 326 -13.67 -21.52 8.23
C ARG A 326 -15.10 -21.08 7.90
N LEU A 327 -15.33 -19.77 7.84
CA LEU A 327 -16.63 -19.20 7.46
C LEU A 327 -16.69 -18.97 5.95
N SER A 328 -15.79 -18.14 5.39
CA SER A 328 -15.85 -17.72 3.99
C SER A 328 -15.75 -18.87 3.00
N ASP A 329 -14.84 -19.83 3.24
CA ASP A 329 -14.54 -20.88 2.28
C ASP A 329 -15.26 -22.20 2.64
N ASN A 330 -15.99 -22.23 3.76
CA ASN A 330 -16.65 -23.45 4.23
C ASN A 330 -18.10 -23.19 4.67
N LEU A 331 -18.35 -22.78 5.92
CA LEU A 331 -19.71 -22.74 6.48
C LEU A 331 -20.64 -21.77 5.73
N CYS A 332 -20.14 -20.63 5.30
CA CYS A 332 -20.87 -19.64 4.50
C CYS A 332 -20.67 -19.83 2.98
N SER A 333 -19.94 -20.85 2.55
CA SER A 333 -19.79 -21.18 1.14
C SER A 333 -20.79 -22.28 0.73
N LEU A 334 -21.63 -22.00 -0.27
CA LEU A 334 -22.63 -22.90 -0.81
C LEU A 334 -21.98 -23.99 -1.69
N ARG A 335 -21.16 -24.83 -1.06
CA ARG A 335 -20.41 -25.90 -1.72
C ARG A 335 -21.31 -27.03 -2.16
N ALA A 336 -21.03 -27.58 -3.33
CA ALA A 336 -21.79 -28.71 -3.88
C ALA A 336 -21.76 -29.94 -2.98
N LYS A 337 -22.89 -30.65 -2.92
CA LYS A 337 -23.06 -31.90 -2.22
C LYS A 337 -22.90 -31.80 -0.69
N VAL A 338 -23.08 -30.59 -0.14
CA VAL A 338 -23.02 -30.38 1.30
C VAL A 338 -24.18 -29.50 1.74
N PRO A 339 -24.95 -29.90 2.75
CA PRO A 339 -26.04 -29.08 3.29
C PRO A 339 -25.51 -27.73 3.80
N ARG A 340 -26.19 -26.65 3.43
CA ARG A 340 -25.82 -25.28 3.85
C ARG A 340 -27.06 -24.50 4.27
N LEU A 341 -26.89 -23.64 5.27
CA LEU A 341 -27.90 -22.69 5.69
C LEU A 341 -27.95 -21.51 4.74
N ALA A 342 -29.14 -21.15 4.31
CA ALA A 342 -29.35 -20.06 3.38
C ALA A 342 -30.56 -19.21 3.73
N MET A 343 -30.55 -17.95 3.31
CA MET A 343 -31.70 -17.11 3.12
C MET A 343 -32.16 -17.26 1.69
N THR A 344 -33.36 -17.82 1.48
CA THR A 344 -33.87 -18.09 0.13
C THR A 344 -35.03 -17.18 -0.20
N VAL A 345 -35.00 -16.66 -1.42
CA VAL A 345 -36.09 -15.92 -2.04
C VAL A 345 -36.65 -16.76 -3.18
N SER A 346 -37.93 -17.00 -3.18
CA SER A 346 -38.67 -17.58 -4.31
C SER A 346 -39.47 -16.50 -5.00
N MET A 347 -39.43 -16.48 -6.33
CA MET A 347 -40.10 -15.48 -7.17
C MET A 347 -40.86 -16.19 -8.28
N GLN A 348 -42.16 -15.99 -8.36
CA GLN A 348 -42.94 -16.41 -9.53
C GLN A 348 -42.67 -15.43 -10.68
N ILE A 349 -42.34 -15.97 -11.84
CA ILE A 349 -42.11 -15.18 -13.05
C ILE A 349 -43.28 -15.39 -13.98
N GLU A 350 -44.03 -14.33 -14.23
CA GLU A 350 -45.14 -14.32 -15.14
C GLU A 350 -44.68 -14.42 -16.62
N ASN A 351 -45.63 -14.72 -17.53
CA ASN A 351 -45.29 -14.89 -18.95
C ASN A 351 -44.71 -13.63 -19.63
N ASP A 352 -45.04 -12.45 -19.11
CA ASP A 352 -44.50 -11.16 -19.55
C ASP A 352 -43.19 -10.79 -18.83
N CYS A 353 -42.60 -11.73 -18.10
CA CYS A 353 -41.39 -11.56 -17.30
C CYS A 353 -41.54 -10.53 -16.15
N THR A 354 -42.75 -10.23 -15.74
CA THR A 354 -42.97 -9.51 -14.48
C THR A 354 -42.81 -10.44 -13.28
N ILE A 355 -42.37 -9.88 -12.15
CA ILE A 355 -42.21 -10.61 -10.90
C ILE A 355 -43.57 -10.60 -10.20
N GLY A 356 -44.16 -11.78 -10.05
CA GLY A 356 -45.40 -12.02 -9.35
C GLY A 356 -45.22 -12.22 -7.83
N LYS A 357 -45.68 -13.35 -7.30
CA LYS A 357 -45.57 -13.67 -5.88
C LYS A 357 -44.10 -13.86 -5.46
N VAL A 358 -43.67 -13.15 -4.39
CA VAL A 358 -42.34 -13.27 -3.79
C VAL A 358 -42.50 -13.75 -2.35
N ALA A 359 -41.61 -14.67 -1.93
CA ALA A 359 -41.48 -15.09 -0.55
C ALA A 359 -40.00 -15.19 -0.19
N ALA A 360 -39.62 -14.74 1.03
CA ALA A 360 -38.29 -14.85 1.58
C ALA A 360 -38.34 -15.58 2.92
N PHE A 361 -37.43 -16.50 3.14
CA PHE A 361 -37.41 -17.33 4.33
C PHE A 361 -36.05 -17.99 4.55
N GLU A 362 -35.80 -18.41 5.77
CA GLU A 362 -34.65 -19.22 6.14
C GLU A 362 -34.82 -20.65 5.62
N SER A 363 -33.74 -21.19 5.05
CA SER A 363 -33.77 -22.50 4.43
C SER A 363 -32.52 -23.32 4.70
N ILE A 364 -32.59 -24.60 4.35
CA ILE A 364 -31.41 -25.45 4.16
C ILE A 364 -31.42 -25.96 2.72
N ILE A 365 -30.30 -25.77 2.03
CA ILE A 365 -30.12 -26.19 0.64
C ILE A 365 -28.97 -27.17 0.50
N GLU A 366 -28.93 -27.89 -0.61
CA GLU A 366 -27.76 -28.66 -1.04
C GLU A 366 -27.52 -28.38 -2.53
N VAL A 367 -26.47 -27.64 -2.81
CA VAL A 367 -26.09 -27.29 -4.19
C VAL A 367 -25.65 -28.55 -4.94
N GLN A 368 -26.14 -28.73 -6.15
CA GLN A 368 -25.79 -29.89 -6.96
C GLN A 368 -24.40 -29.78 -7.60
N GLU A 369 -24.09 -28.61 -8.14
CA GLU A 369 -22.83 -28.34 -8.84
C GLU A 369 -22.38 -26.90 -8.61
N ASN A 370 -21.07 -26.70 -8.41
CA ASN A 370 -20.45 -25.38 -8.47
C ASN A 370 -19.84 -25.22 -9.86
N LEU A 371 -20.42 -24.36 -10.68
CA LEU A 371 -20.06 -24.16 -12.09
C LEU A 371 -19.15 -22.97 -12.25
N SER A 372 -18.23 -23.04 -13.22
CA SER A 372 -17.58 -21.83 -13.70
C SER A 372 -18.50 -21.07 -14.68
N TYR A 373 -18.22 -19.79 -14.92
CA TYR A 373 -18.94 -19.03 -15.94
C TYR A 373 -18.87 -19.72 -17.32
N GLU A 374 -17.70 -20.27 -17.66
CA GLU A 374 -17.49 -20.99 -18.91
C GLU A 374 -18.32 -22.27 -18.97
N ASP A 375 -18.31 -23.07 -17.87
CA ASP A 375 -19.07 -24.33 -17.78
C ASP A 375 -20.58 -24.09 -17.86
N ALA A 376 -21.07 -22.97 -17.31
CA ALA A 376 -22.49 -22.61 -17.34
C ALA A 376 -22.91 -22.16 -18.76
N LEU A 377 -22.09 -21.35 -19.43
CA LEU A 377 -22.38 -20.85 -20.79
C LEU A 377 -22.47 -21.94 -21.84
N ASP A 378 -21.62 -22.95 -21.73
CA ASP A 378 -21.53 -24.05 -22.71
C ASP A 378 -22.53 -25.19 -22.41
N ASN A 379 -23.30 -25.11 -21.33
CA ASN A 379 -24.18 -26.18 -20.89
C ASN A 379 -25.65 -25.91 -21.24
N PRO A 380 -26.25 -26.70 -22.19
CA PRO A 380 -27.65 -26.52 -22.62
C PRO A 380 -28.68 -26.64 -21.48
N LYS A 381 -28.33 -27.29 -20.37
CA LYS A 381 -29.20 -27.47 -19.19
C LYS A 381 -29.59 -26.12 -18.57
N PHE A 382 -28.79 -25.10 -18.73
CA PHE A 382 -29.01 -23.77 -18.15
C PHE A 382 -29.49 -22.74 -19.17
N GLN A 383 -29.83 -23.16 -20.41
CA GLN A 383 -30.28 -22.24 -21.45
C GLN A 383 -31.54 -21.46 -21.02
N ASN A 384 -32.54 -22.14 -20.44
CA ASN A 384 -33.77 -21.49 -19.96
C ASN A 384 -33.51 -20.44 -18.91
N MET A 385 -32.51 -20.67 -18.04
CA MET A 385 -32.11 -19.70 -17.01
C MET A 385 -31.37 -18.49 -17.63
N MET A 386 -30.53 -18.72 -18.64
CA MET A 386 -29.86 -17.63 -19.37
C MET A 386 -30.87 -16.80 -20.18
N ASP A 387 -31.81 -17.44 -20.85
CA ASP A 387 -32.86 -16.77 -21.60
C ASP A 387 -33.72 -15.91 -20.67
N LEU A 388 -34.11 -16.46 -19.50
CA LEU A 388 -34.81 -15.68 -18.48
C LEU A 388 -34.00 -14.48 -18.00
N ALA A 389 -32.70 -14.65 -17.74
CA ALA A 389 -31.83 -13.57 -17.31
C ALA A 389 -31.74 -12.45 -18.37
N GLU A 390 -31.71 -12.80 -19.66
CA GLU A 390 -31.74 -11.82 -20.74
C GLU A 390 -33.10 -11.12 -20.84
N GLU A 391 -34.21 -11.85 -20.67
CA GLU A 391 -35.56 -11.28 -20.69
C GLU A 391 -35.76 -10.29 -19.54
N LEU A 392 -35.33 -10.64 -18.32
CA LEU A 392 -35.38 -9.76 -17.15
C LEU A 392 -34.53 -8.50 -17.36
N ARG A 393 -33.34 -8.63 -17.95
CA ARG A 393 -32.48 -7.46 -18.28
C ARG A 393 -33.11 -6.53 -19.29
N ARG A 394 -33.82 -7.04 -20.29
CA ARG A 394 -34.52 -6.21 -21.30
C ARG A 394 -35.62 -5.37 -20.69
N ASN A 395 -36.27 -5.88 -19.64
CA ASN A 395 -37.37 -5.19 -18.97
C ASN A 395 -36.87 -4.16 -17.94
N GLU A 396 -35.60 -4.14 -17.61
CA GLU A 396 -35.02 -3.15 -16.68
C GLU A 396 -34.61 -1.86 -17.42
N ILE A 397 -35.00 -0.70 -16.87
CA ILE A 397 -34.59 0.63 -17.32
C ILE A 397 -33.17 0.92 -16.79
N ARG A 398 -32.22 0.02 -17.00
CA ARG A 398 -30.82 0.18 -16.58
C ARG A 398 -29.89 0.14 -17.78
N LEU A 399 -28.82 0.95 -17.72
CA LEU A 399 -27.72 0.88 -18.68
C LEU A 399 -26.96 -0.43 -18.49
N ASN A 400 -27.08 -1.33 -19.46
CA ASN A 400 -26.22 -2.52 -19.54
C ASN A 400 -24.86 -2.11 -20.07
N LEU A 401 -23.88 -1.99 -19.17
CA LEU A 401 -22.48 -1.77 -19.54
C LEU A 401 -21.83 -3.14 -19.83
N ASN A 402 -21.83 -3.55 -21.10
CA ASN A 402 -20.98 -4.65 -21.57
C ASN A 402 -19.53 -4.14 -21.63
N SER A 403 -18.87 -3.98 -20.50
CA SER A 403 -17.46 -3.66 -20.47
C SER A 403 -16.62 -4.94 -20.31
N ALA A 404 -15.60 -5.07 -21.14
CA ALA A 404 -14.60 -6.12 -20.93
C ALA A 404 -13.93 -5.93 -19.57
N GLU A 405 -14.00 -6.92 -18.70
CA GLU A 405 -13.32 -6.91 -17.43
C GLU A 405 -11.84 -7.24 -17.63
N LEU A 406 -10.96 -6.26 -17.34
CA LEU A 406 -9.52 -6.46 -17.35
C LEU A 406 -9.11 -7.11 -16.03
N ARG A 407 -8.87 -8.42 -16.05
CA ARG A 407 -8.29 -9.15 -14.91
C ARG A 407 -6.78 -9.26 -15.08
N PRO A 408 -5.97 -8.54 -14.28
CA PRO A 408 -4.52 -8.70 -14.32
C PRO A 408 -4.14 -10.12 -13.86
N ARG A 409 -3.39 -10.86 -14.68
CA ARG A 409 -2.81 -12.13 -14.29
C ARG A 409 -1.35 -11.92 -13.94
N VAL A 410 -0.91 -12.39 -12.77
CA VAL A 410 0.51 -12.51 -12.44
C VAL A 410 1.04 -13.75 -13.17
N LEU A 411 1.56 -13.53 -14.37
CA LEU A 411 2.33 -14.57 -15.04
C LEU A 411 3.68 -14.67 -14.31
N SER A 412 4.05 -15.87 -13.89
CA SER A 412 5.41 -16.09 -13.38
C SER A 412 6.38 -15.69 -14.48
N LEU A 413 7.27 -14.74 -14.18
CA LEU A 413 8.26 -14.18 -15.12
C LEU A 413 9.36 -15.19 -15.56
N ILE A 414 9.09 -16.49 -15.50
CA ILE A 414 10.02 -17.54 -15.92
C ILE A 414 10.10 -17.63 -17.46
N HIS A 415 9.21 -16.93 -18.20
CA HIS A 415 9.11 -17.05 -19.67
C HIS A 415 9.04 -15.71 -20.41
N ILE A 416 9.66 -14.66 -19.88
CA ILE A 416 9.92 -13.43 -20.65
C ILE A 416 11.42 -13.18 -20.72
#